data_21cc1cfc0be15c0f7309e1b2deac5ce4
#
_entry.id   21cc1cfc0be15c0f7309e1b2deac5ce4
#
_cell.length_a   1.000
_cell.length_b   1.000
_cell.length_c   1.000
_cell.angle_alpha   90.00
_cell.angle_beta   90.00
_cell.angle_gamma   90.00
#
_symmetry.space_group_name_H-M   'P 1'
#
loop_
_entity.id
_entity.type
_entity.pdbx_description
1 polymer ?
#
loop_
_entity_poly.entity_id
_entity_poly.type
_entity_poly.pdbx_seq_one_letter_code
_entity_poly.pdbx_strand_id
1 'polypeptide(L)'
;MLAKIKKVLRIKNRTVREGLAEALATFLLMFFGIGGVAQVILGKGDYGMYLSINLAFGIGVTMGIHAAGGISGAHMNASISFTNCVLGRLPWRKLPAYIIGQFLGSFIAAALMFCMYYDALCEYSGGQFIVTGPNGTAGIFSTYPAPYMTLLGGFVDEFLATAVLMLCVLAIYDKKNNAALQGTEAVVTGLLVLAIGMTMGINTGYAINPSRDLPPRIFTAIAGWGIEVFRAGDNWWWVPIVAPTLGSLAGALVYKLLIDFHNQTELEGGDEKVKDDLQTEHV
;
A
#
# COMPACT_ATOMS: atom_id res chain seq x y z
N MET A 1 38.44 -1.19 -2.66
CA MET A 1 37.52 -1.79 -3.65
C MET A 1 36.09 -1.27 -3.49
N LEU A 2 35.44 -1.42 -2.36
CA LEU A 2 34.06 -0.97 -2.11
C LEU A 2 33.80 0.53 -2.38
N ALA A 3 34.73 1.43 -2.00
CA ALA A 3 34.58 2.89 -2.25
C ALA A 3 34.55 3.23 -3.74
N LYS A 4 35.33 2.55 -4.57
CA LYS A 4 35.31 2.71 -6.04
C LYS A 4 34.01 2.20 -6.63
N ILE A 5 33.53 1.03 -6.20
CA ILE A 5 32.24 0.45 -6.60
C ILE A 5 31.09 1.39 -6.22
N LYS A 6 31.08 1.90 -4.98
CA LYS A 6 30.09 2.87 -4.51
C LYS A 6 30.05 4.13 -5.40
N LYS A 7 31.21 4.63 -5.82
CA LYS A 7 31.29 5.83 -6.68
C LYS A 7 30.70 5.57 -8.07
N VAL A 8 30.89 4.37 -8.62
CA VAL A 8 30.40 3.99 -9.96
C VAL A 8 28.90 3.67 -9.92
N LEU A 9 28.43 2.92 -8.92
CA LEU A 9 27.04 2.47 -8.80
C LEU A 9 26.10 3.53 -8.20
N ARG A 10 26.63 4.63 -7.66
CA ARG A 10 25.79 5.67 -7.03
C ARG A 10 24.95 6.40 -8.07
N ILE A 11 23.66 6.18 -8.03
CA ILE A 11 22.68 6.91 -8.84
C ILE A 11 22.57 8.35 -8.30
N LYS A 12 22.95 9.33 -9.14
CA LYS A 12 22.94 10.75 -8.78
C LYS A 12 21.55 11.36 -8.80
N ASN A 13 20.70 10.92 -9.73
CA ASN A 13 19.35 11.44 -9.89
C ASN A 13 18.48 11.01 -8.69
N ARG A 14 17.99 11.99 -7.93
CA ARG A 14 17.18 11.76 -6.73
C ARG A 14 15.86 11.04 -7.04
N THR A 15 15.17 11.43 -8.11
CA THR A 15 13.89 10.84 -8.51
C THR A 15 14.04 9.36 -8.87
N VAL A 16 15.12 8.99 -9.58
CA VAL A 16 15.42 7.59 -9.90
C VAL A 16 15.73 6.79 -8.62
N ARG A 17 16.48 7.35 -7.68
CA ARG A 17 16.75 6.68 -6.39
C ARG A 17 15.49 6.44 -5.59
N GLU A 18 14.60 7.44 -5.53
CA GLU A 18 13.32 7.33 -4.86
C GLU A 18 12.43 6.28 -5.54
N GLY A 19 12.36 6.23 -6.87
CA GLY A 19 11.64 5.20 -7.62
C GLY A 19 12.18 3.79 -7.37
N LEU A 20 13.51 3.61 -7.30
CA LEU A 20 14.11 2.31 -6.95
C LEU A 20 13.86 1.92 -5.49
N ALA A 21 13.82 2.90 -4.57
CA ALA A 21 13.47 2.67 -3.18
C ALA A 21 12.00 2.22 -3.06
N GLU A 22 11.09 2.84 -3.81
CA GLU A 22 9.69 2.40 -3.90
C GLU A 22 9.57 0.99 -4.48
N ALA A 23 10.38 0.65 -5.50
CA ALA A 23 10.41 -0.70 -6.06
C ALA A 23 10.82 -1.74 -5.02
N LEU A 24 11.88 -1.49 -4.25
CA LEU A 24 12.34 -2.40 -3.20
C LEU A 24 11.30 -2.52 -2.08
N ALA A 25 10.74 -1.39 -1.62
CA ALA A 25 9.75 -1.40 -0.54
C ALA A 25 8.48 -2.17 -0.95
N THR A 26 7.96 -1.89 -2.15
CA THR A 26 6.76 -2.57 -2.65
C THR A 26 7.03 -4.04 -2.97
N PHE A 27 8.24 -4.35 -3.43
CA PHE A 27 8.67 -5.74 -3.57
C PHE A 27 8.58 -6.50 -2.24
N LEU A 28 9.11 -5.95 -1.16
CA LEU A 28 9.06 -6.58 0.18
C LEU A 28 7.62 -6.74 0.67
N LEU A 29 6.80 -5.69 0.54
CA LEU A 29 5.38 -5.75 0.86
C LEU A 29 4.70 -6.93 0.16
N MET A 30 4.87 -7.02 -1.15
CA MET A 30 4.17 -8.01 -1.97
C MET A 30 4.79 -9.40 -1.84
N PHE A 31 6.09 -9.50 -1.63
CA PHE A 31 6.76 -10.78 -1.39
C PHE A 31 6.23 -11.46 -0.14
N PHE A 32 6.17 -10.76 0.99
CA PHE A 32 5.59 -11.29 2.22
C PHE A 32 4.08 -11.51 2.09
N GLY A 33 3.35 -10.54 1.53
CA GLY A 33 1.90 -10.62 1.39
C GLY A 33 1.44 -11.78 0.52
N ILE A 34 1.95 -11.90 -0.70
CA ILE A 34 1.63 -13.01 -1.63
C ILE A 34 2.06 -14.34 -1.02
N GLY A 35 3.26 -14.38 -0.40
CA GLY A 35 3.76 -15.58 0.28
C GLY A 35 2.84 -16.04 1.39
N GLY A 36 2.33 -15.11 2.21
CA GLY A 36 1.36 -15.41 3.27
C GLY A 36 0.05 -15.99 2.71
N VAL A 37 -0.48 -15.42 1.62
CA VAL A 37 -1.68 -15.95 0.95
C VAL A 37 -1.40 -17.34 0.37
N ALA A 38 -0.25 -17.53 -0.30
CA ALA A 38 0.14 -18.82 -0.88
C ALA A 38 0.22 -19.92 0.19
N GLN A 39 0.85 -19.65 1.33
CA GLN A 39 0.95 -20.60 2.46
C GLN A 39 -0.43 -21.07 2.92
N VAL A 40 -1.37 -20.14 3.08
CA VAL A 40 -2.70 -20.45 3.60
C VAL A 40 -3.52 -21.22 2.57
N ILE A 41 -3.55 -20.77 1.32
CA ILE A 41 -4.39 -21.37 0.28
C ILE A 41 -3.82 -22.73 -0.15
N LEU A 42 -2.53 -22.79 -0.53
CA LEU A 42 -1.91 -24.00 -1.04
C LEU A 42 -1.70 -25.04 0.05
N GLY A 43 -1.46 -24.58 1.29
CA GLY A 43 -1.37 -25.45 2.47
C GLY A 43 -2.72 -25.86 3.06
N LYS A 44 -3.86 -25.49 2.42
CA LYS A 44 -5.22 -25.89 2.84
C LYS A 44 -5.51 -25.61 4.33
N GLY A 45 -4.89 -24.56 4.88
CA GLY A 45 -5.04 -24.14 6.28
C GLY A 45 -4.03 -24.73 7.26
N ASP A 46 -3.23 -25.73 6.87
CA ASP A 46 -2.23 -26.35 7.78
C ASP A 46 -1.04 -25.41 8.09
N TYR A 47 -0.79 -24.41 7.23
CA TYR A 47 0.30 -23.44 7.35
C TYR A 47 -0.17 -22.02 7.70
N GLY A 48 -1.23 -21.92 8.47
CA GLY A 48 -1.82 -20.68 8.92
C GLY A 48 -3.23 -20.44 8.37
N MET A 49 -3.83 -19.36 8.84
CA MET A 49 -5.20 -18.95 8.49
C MET A 49 -5.23 -17.48 8.08
N TYR A 50 -6.43 -16.88 7.97
CA TYR A 50 -6.60 -15.50 7.52
C TYR A 50 -5.78 -14.48 8.34
N LEU A 51 -5.60 -14.69 9.64
CA LEU A 51 -4.73 -13.86 10.48
C LEU A 51 -3.27 -13.90 10.01
N SER A 52 -2.78 -15.06 9.56
CA SER A 52 -1.40 -15.19 9.05
C SER A 52 -1.19 -14.35 7.78
N ILE A 53 -2.20 -14.28 6.90
CA ILE A 53 -2.19 -13.42 5.72
C ILE A 53 -2.05 -11.94 6.13
N ASN A 54 -2.89 -11.50 7.06
CA ASN A 54 -2.91 -10.12 7.53
C ASN A 54 -1.60 -9.73 8.23
N LEU A 55 -1.02 -10.65 9.03
CA LEU A 55 0.31 -10.48 9.63
C LEU A 55 1.39 -10.37 8.57
N ALA A 56 1.36 -11.20 7.53
CA ALA A 56 2.36 -11.16 6.46
C ALA A 56 2.33 -9.82 5.70
N PHE A 57 1.15 -9.29 5.38
CA PHE A 57 1.03 -7.96 4.78
C PHE A 57 1.49 -6.86 5.73
N GLY A 58 1.11 -6.89 7.00
CA GLY A 58 1.53 -5.90 8.00
C GLY A 58 3.05 -5.90 8.21
N ILE A 59 3.66 -7.09 8.34
CA ILE A 59 5.12 -7.24 8.43
C ILE A 59 5.78 -6.77 7.14
N GLY A 60 5.22 -7.11 5.98
CA GLY A 60 5.70 -6.64 4.67
C GLY A 60 5.77 -5.13 4.56
N VAL A 61 4.72 -4.41 5.03
CA VAL A 61 4.71 -2.94 5.14
C VAL A 61 5.84 -2.46 6.06
N THR A 62 5.94 -3.04 7.26
CA THR A 62 6.99 -2.67 8.23
C THR A 62 8.38 -2.82 7.61
N MET A 63 8.68 -3.95 6.98
CA MET A 63 9.98 -4.21 6.35
C MET A 63 10.23 -3.29 5.16
N GLY A 64 9.22 -2.99 4.35
CA GLY A 64 9.31 -2.03 3.25
C GLY A 64 9.68 -0.63 3.73
N ILE A 65 9.05 -0.14 4.80
CA ILE A 65 9.36 1.16 5.40
C ILE A 65 10.78 1.17 5.96
N HIS A 66 11.20 0.13 6.69
CA HIS A 66 12.57 0.04 7.20
C HIS A 66 13.61 0.02 6.07
N ALA A 67 13.33 -0.68 4.96
CA ALA A 67 14.28 -0.80 3.85
C ALA A 67 14.44 0.50 3.05
N ALA A 68 13.39 1.29 2.88
CA ALA A 68 13.36 2.37 1.90
C ALA A 68 12.82 3.71 2.42
N GLY A 69 12.23 3.75 3.61
CA GLY A 69 11.57 4.94 4.17
C GLY A 69 12.48 6.16 4.24
N GLY A 70 13.76 6.00 4.57
CA GLY A 70 14.74 7.09 4.62
C GLY A 70 15.11 7.67 3.24
N ILE A 71 14.70 7.04 2.13
CA ILE A 71 15.00 7.49 0.76
C ILE A 71 13.76 8.08 0.09
N SER A 72 12.66 7.31 0.03
CA SER A 72 11.43 7.70 -0.69
C SER A 72 10.27 8.05 0.24
N GLY A 73 10.33 7.66 1.50
CA GLY A 73 9.19 7.62 2.41
C GLY A 73 8.44 6.29 2.35
N ALA A 74 8.81 5.38 1.43
CA ALA A 74 8.25 4.05 1.25
C ALA A 74 6.71 4.08 1.19
N HIS A 75 6.16 4.78 0.22
CA HIS A 75 4.70 4.87 0.04
C HIS A 75 4.09 3.52 -0.31
N MET A 76 4.76 2.71 -1.15
CA MET A 76 4.35 1.36 -1.57
C MET A 76 2.90 1.27 -2.11
N ASN A 77 2.30 2.42 -2.41
CA ASN A 77 0.89 2.54 -2.75
C ASN A 77 0.67 3.76 -3.66
N ALA A 78 0.15 3.53 -4.87
CA ALA A 78 -0.07 4.60 -5.83
C ALA A 78 -1.10 5.62 -5.35
N SER A 79 -2.15 5.19 -4.62
CA SER A 79 -3.16 6.07 -4.05
C SER A 79 -2.57 6.99 -2.98
N ILE A 80 -1.71 6.45 -2.11
CA ILE A 80 -0.99 7.23 -1.09
C ILE A 80 -0.03 8.22 -1.75
N SER A 81 0.71 7.80 -2.79
CA SER A 81 1.61 8.68 -3.54
C SER A 81 0.85 9.81 -4.22
N PHE A 82 -0.28 9.50 -4.86
CA PHE A 82 -1.16 10.49 -5.49
C PHE A 82 -1.70 11.50 -4.47
N THR A 83 -2.23 11.02 -3.34
CA THR A 83 -2.75 11.88 -2.27
C THR A 83 -1.66 12.77 -1.67
N ASN A 84 -0.42 12.26 -1.51
CA ASN A 84 0.70 13.11 -1.09
C ASN A 84 1.05 14.21 -2.11
N CYS A 85 0.83 13.98 -3.42
CA CYS A 85 0.94 15.04 -4.43
C CYS A 85 -0.15 16.11 -4.24
N VAL A 86 -1.40 15.70 -4.02
CA VAL A 86 -2.52 16.63 -3.77
C VAL A 86 -2.27 17.47 -2.50
N LEU A 87 -1.71 16.86 -1.46
CA LEU A 87 -1.34 17.53 -0.21
C LEU A 87 -0.06 18.39 -0.30
N GLY A 88 0.59 18.47 -1.47
CA GLY A 88 1.85 19.20 -1.65
C GLY A 88 3.07 18.57 -0.99
N ARG A 89 2.96 17.36 -0.43
CA ARG A 89 4.04 16.64 0.26
C ARG A 89 4.99 15.92 -0.72
N LEU A 90 4.49 15.54 -1.91
CA LEU A 90 5.26 14.96 -3.00
C LEU A 90 5.11 15.81 -4.27
N PRO A 91 6.20 16.28 -4.91
CA PRO A 91 6.10 16.99 -6.18
C PRO A 91 5.52 16.12 -7.28
N TRP A 92 4.54 16.61 -8.06
CA TRP A 92 3.85 15.88 -9.13
C TRP A 92 4.81 15.23 -10.15
N ARG A 93 5.93 15.89 -10.47
CA ARG A 93 6.97 15.36 -11.37
C ARG A 93 7.60 14.05 -10.91
N LYS A 94 7.49 13.71 -9.61
CA LYS A 94 8.03 12.47 -9.05
C LYS A 94 7.02 11.33 -9.06
N LEU A 95 5.73 11.62 -9.14
CA LEU A 95 4.67 10.62 -9.09
C LEU A 95 4.87 9.47 -10.08
N PRO A 96 5.22 9.71 -11.38
CA PRO A 96 5.46 8.63 -12.33
C PRO A 96 6.58 7.67 -11.88
N ALA A 97 7.67 8.19 -11.31
CA ALA A 97 8.77 7.36 -10.82
C ALA A 97 8.37 6.50 -9.63
N TYR A 98 7.53 7.02 -8.73
CA TYR A 98 6.97 6.27 -7.62
C TYR A 98 6.07 5.14 -8.12
N ILE A 99 5.10 5.44 -8.99
CA ILE A 99 4.17 4.43 -9.53
C ILE A 99 4.93 3.35 -10.31
N ILE A 100 5.85 3.73 -11.21
CA ILE A 100 6.65 2.78 -11.98
C ILE A 100 7.49 1.90 -11.05
N GLY A 101 8.14 2.49 -10.04
CA GLY A 101 8.90 1.74 -9.05
C GLY A 101 8.03 0.74 -8.30
N GLN A 102 6.92 1.18 -7.75
CA GLN A 102 5.96 0.33 -7.03
C GLN A 102 5.44 -0.80 -7.91
N PHE A 103 5.06 -0.51 -9.15
CA PHE A 103 4.55 -1.50 -10.10
C PHE A 103 5.62 -2.54 -10.44
N LEU A 104 6.84 -2.10 -10.69
CA LEU A 104 7.97 -3.00 -10.97
C LEU A 104 8.26 -3.92 -9.78
N GLY A 105 8.34 -3.38 -8.57
CA GLY A 105 8.59 -4.16 -7.36
C GLY A 105 7.50 -5.21 -7.12
N SER A 106 6.23 -4.81 -7.26
CA SER A 106 5.07 -5.69 -7.09
C SER A 106 5.04 -6.82 -8.15
N PHE A 107 5.29 -6.48 -9.42
CA PHE A 107 5.35 -7.46 -10.51
C PHE A 107 6.46 -8.49 -10.30
N ILE A 108 7.66 -8.03 -9.92
CA ILE A 108 8.80 -8.93 -9.63
C ILE A 108 8.49 -9.83 -8.43
N ALA A 109 7.86 -9.31 -7.37
CA ALA A 109 7.45 -10.11 -6.23
C ALA A 109 6.48 -11.22 -6.64
N ALA A 110 5.47 -10.89 -7.46
CA ALA A 110 4.53 -11.88 -7.99
C ALA A 110 5.24 -12.96 -8.82
N ALA A 111 6.16 -12.57 -9.70
CA ALA A 111 6.92 -13.51 -10.53
C ALA A 111 7.79 -14.46 -9.68
N LEU A 112 8.49 -13.93 -8.68
CA LEU A 112 9.33 -14.76 -7.81
C LEU A 112 8.49 -15.68 -6.91
N MET A 113 7.34 -15.21 -6.40
CA MET A 113 6.42 -16.05 -5.64
C MET A 113 5.81 -17.16 -6.51
N PHE A 114 5.45 -16.85 -7.76
CA PHE A 114 5.01 -17.86 -8.71
C PHE A 114 6.07 -18.94 -8.95
N CYS A 115 7.33 -18.55 -9.17
CA CYS A 115 8.43 -19.51 -9.33
C CYS A 115 8.63 -20.34 -8.07
N MET A 116 8.57 -19.71 -6.89
CA MET A 116 8.80 -20.39 -5.60
C MET A 116 7.72 -21.41 -5.26
N TYR A 117 6.47 -21.13 -5.63
CA TYR A 117 5.32 -21.98 -5.33
C TYR A 117 4.78 -22.74 -6.54
N TYR A 118 5.52 -22.79 -7.65
CA TYR A 118 5.03 -23.36 -8.91
C TYR A 118 4.53 -24.79 -8.76
N ASP A 119 5.31 -25.67 -8.14
CA ASP A 119 4.96 -27.07 -7.94
C ASP A 119 3.72 -27.22 -7.05
N ALA A 120 3.63 -26.43 -5.97
CA ALA A 120 2.47 -26.41 -5.09
C ALA A 120 1.22 -25.84 -5.77
N LEU A 121 1.36 -24.84 -6.65
CA LEU A 121 0.28 -24.31 -7.47
C LEU A 121 -0.24 -25.38 -8.45
N CYS A 122 0.66 -26.10 -9.12
CA CYS A 122 0.30 -27.18 -10.02
C CYS A 122 -0.40 -28.33 -9.30
N GLU A 123 0.11 -28.75 -8.14
CA GLU A 123 -0.52 -29.79 -7.32
C GLU A 123 -1.93 -29.37 -6.84
N TYR A 124 -2.06 -28.13 -6.33
CA TYR A 124 -3.34 -27.61 -5.84
C TYR A 124 -4.40 -27.49 -6.93
N SER A 125 -4.00 -27.00 -8.12
CA SER A 125 -4.91 -26.69 -9.23
C SER A 125 -5.10 -27.86 -10.23
N GLY A 126 -4.40 -28.97 -10.05
CA GLY A 126 -4.35 -30.04 -11.06
C GLY A 126 -3.73 -29.60 -12.39
N GLY A 127 -2.81 -28.62 -12.33
CA GLY A 127 -2.11 -28.05 -13.49
C GLY A 127 -2.95 -27.06 -14.30
N GLN A 128 -4.14 -26.68 -13.85
CA GLN A 128 -5.01 -25.70 -14.51
C GLN A 128 -5.10 -24.43 -13.67
N PHE A 129 -4.61 -23.30 -14.20
CA PHE A 129 -4.68 -22.02 -13.49
C PHE A 129 -6.05 -21.37 -13.66
N ILE A 130 -6.92 -21.58 -12.67
CA ILE A 130 -8.29 -21.06 -12.61
C ILE A 130 -8.28 -19.75 -11.80
N VAL A 131 -9.04 -18.75 -12.25
CA VAL A 131 -9.05 -17.42 -11.63
C VAL A 131 -9.77 -17.45 -10.29
N THR A 132 -11.03 -17.87 -10.26
CA THR A 132 -11.90 -17.88 -9.07
C THR A 132 -12.58 -19.23 -8.89
N GLY A 133 -13.25 -19.44 -7.77
CA GLY A 133 -13.93 -20.69 -7.43
C GLY A 133 -13.09 -21.58 -6.52
N PRO A 134 -13.56 -22.82 -6.22
CA PRO A 134 -12.95 -23.70 -5.22
C PRO A 134 -11.47 -24.02 -5.47
N ASN A 135 -11.06 -24.09 -6.73
CA ASN A 135 -9.68 -24.34 -7.15
C ASN A 135 -9.01 -23.09 -7.74
N GLY A 136 -9.60 -21.92 -7.51
CA GLY A 136 -9.07 -20.66 -7.99
C GLY A 136 -7.78 -20.28 -7.27
N THR A 137 -6.76 -19.92 -8.03
CA THR A 137 -5.43 -19.57 -7.49
C THR A 137 -4.97 -18.15 -7.83
N ALA A 138 -5.67 -17.41 -8.70
CA ALA A 138 -5.34 -16.02 -9.01
C ALA A 138 -5.49 -15.09 -7.78
N GLY A 139 -6.38 -15.45 -6.84
CA GLY A 139 -6.58 -14.76 -5.57
C GLY A 139 -5.36 -14.76 -4.64
N ILE A 140 -4.36 -15.62 -4.90
CA ILE A 140 -3.06 -15.57 -4.21
C ILE A 140 -2.31 -14.27 -4.53
N PHE A 141 -2.46 -13.77 -5.75
CA PHE A 141 -1.69 -12.63 -6.28
C PHE A 141 -2.45 -11.31 -6.24
N SER A 142 -3.74 -11.31 -6.61
CA SER A 142 -4.59 -10.13 -6.71
C SER A 142 -5.92 -10.35 -6.01
N THR A 143 -6.65 -9.28 -5.71
CA THR A 143 -7.95 -9.39 -5.02
C THR A 143 -9.08 -9.70 -5.99
N TYR A 144 -10.06 -10.43 -5.49
CA TYR A 144 -11.35 -10.69 -6.14
C TYR A 144 -12.46 -10.57 -5.10
N PRO A 145 -13.60 -9.94 -5.42
CA PRO A 145 -14.67 -9.78 -4.47
C PRO A 145 -15.29 -11.13 -4.10
N ALA A 146 -15.79 -11.23 -2.88
CA ALA A 146 -16.56 -12.39 -2.45
C ALA A 146 -17.80 -12.60 -3.34
N PRO A 147 -18.26 -13.83 -3.56
CA PRO A 147 -19.37 -14.12 -4.50
C PRO A 147 -20.68 -13.40 -4.19
N TYR A 148 -20.90 -12.99 -2.95
CA TYR A 148 -22.07 -12.23 -2.53
C TYR A 148 -21.95 -10.72 -2.73
N MET A 149 -20.75 -10.22 -3.07
CA MET A 149 -20.53 -8.78 -3.22
C MET A 149 -20.99 -8.25 -4.57
N THR A 150 -21.74 -7.16 -4.53
CA THR A 150 -21.98 -6.35 -5.74
C THR A 150 -20.77 -5.49 -6.04
N LEU A 151 -20.60 -5.09 -7.30
CA LEU A 151 -19.51 -4.20 -7.71
C LEU A 151 -19.53 -2.88 -6.94
N LEU A 152 -20.72 -2.29 -6.73
CA LEU A 152 -20.89 -1.07 -5.94
C LEU A 152 -20.55 -1.29 -4.47
N GLY A 153 -20.99 -2.39 -3.86
CA GLY A 153 -20.65 -2.73 -2.49
C GLY A 153 -19.14 -2.88 -2.29
N GLY A 154 -18.46 -3.58 -3.21
CA GLY A 154 -17.02 -3.71 -3.21
C GLY A 154 -16.28 -2.38 -3.43
N PHE A 155 -16.82 -1.50 -4.27
CA PHE A 155 -16.27 -0.16 -4.45
C PHE A 155 -16.33 0.66 -3.15
N VAL A 156 -17.47 0.63 -2.45
CA VAL A 156 -17.63 1.33 -1.15
C VAL A 156 -16.70 0.74 -0.10
N ASP A 157 -16.55 -0.58 -0.06
CA ASP A 157 -15.64 -1.28 0.87
C ASP A 157 -14.19 -0.82 0.68
N GLU A 158 -13.67 -0.86 -0.54
CA GLU A 158 -12.32 -0.43 -0.88
C GLU A 158 -12.10 1.08 -0.65
N PHE A 159 -13.11 1.90 -0.95
CA PHE A 159 -13.11 3.34 -0.69
C PHE A 159 -12.97 3.63 0.81
N LEU A 160 -13.81 3.02 1.64
CA LEU A 160 -13.81 3.23 3.09
C LEU A 160 -12.53 2.70 3.74
N ALA A 161 -12.09 1.49 3.38
CA ALA A 161 -10.87 0.90 3.90
C ALA A 161 -9.63 1.78 3.59
N THR A 162 -9.56 2.34 2.38
CA THR A 162 -8.45 3.23 2.00
C THR A 162 -8.58 4.62 2.62
N ALA A 163 -9.79 5.11 2.84
CA ALA A 163 -10.00 6.35 3.59
C ALA A 163 -9.47 6.23 5.02
N VAL A 164 -9.78 5.14 5.70
CA VAL A 164 -9.24 4.83 7.04
C VAL A 164 -7.72 4.68 6.99
N LEU A 165 -7.18 3.98 6.00
CA LEU A 165 -5.73 3.84 5.82
C LEU A 165 -5.05 5.21 5.76
N MET A 166 -5.49 6.09 4.88
CA MET A 166 -4.86 7.40 4.68
C MET A 166 -5.02 8.32 5.89
N LEU A 167 -6.20 8.33 6.50
CA LEU A 167 -6.47 9.08 7.73
C LEU A 167 -5.48 8.68 8.85
N CYS A 168 -5.35 7.38 9.09
CA CYS A 168 -4.46 6.86 10.13
C CYS A 168 -2.98 7.06 9.78
N VAL A 169 -2.58 6.92 8.52
CA VAL A 169 -1.21 7.23 8.08
C VAL A 169 -0.88 8.69 8.37
N LEU A 170 -1.79 9.62 8.06
CA LEU A 170 -1.58 11.03 8.38
C LEU A 170 -1.40 11.25 9.89
N ALA A 171 -2.22 10.60 10.72
CA ALA A 171 -2.13 10.70 12.18
C ALA A 171 -0.80 10.12 12.73
N ILE A 172 -0.37 8.95 12.23
CA ILE A 172 0.88 8.29 12.64
C ILE A 172 2.09 9.19 12.43
N TYR A 173 2.12 9.98 11.34
CA TYR A 173 3.25 10.82 10.99
C TYR A 173 3.07 12.31 11.37
N ASP A 174 1.98 12.69 12.02
CA ASP A 174 1.71 14.08 12.39
C ASP A 174 2.35 14.45 13.73
N LYS A 175 3.55 15.01 13.65
CA LYS A 175 4.31 15.48 14.82
C LYS A 175 3.67 16.64 15.59
N LYS A 176 2.70 17.33 15.00
CA LYS A 176 1.92 18.38 15.66
C LYS A 176 0.81 17.81 16.53
N ASN A 177 0.44 16.55 16.30
CA ASN A 177 -0.53 15.79 17.08
C ASN A 177 0.19 14.68 17.87
N ASN A 178 -0.51 13.60 18.19
CA ASN A 178 0.04 12.43 18.87
C ASN A 178 0.63 11.42 17.87
N ALA A 179 1.70 11.79 17.17
CA ALA A 179 2.38 10.91 16.25
C ALA A 179 2.92 9.64 16.94
N ALA A 180 3.19 8.62 16.16
CA ALA A 180 3.92 7.46 16.65
C ALA A 180 5.27 7.87 17.21
N LEU A 181 5.76 7.16 18.24
CA LEU A 181 7.08 7.39 18.81
C LEU A 181 8.15 7.28 17.71
N GLN A 182 9.12 8.15 17.76
CA GLN A 182 10.20 8.18 16.78
C GLN A 182 10.86 6.80 16.64
N GLY A 183 10.90 6.28 15.42
CA GLY A 183 11.45 4.96 15.11
C GLY A 183 10.43 3.82 15.15
N THR A 184 9.21 4.05 15.65
CA THR A 184 8.14 3.03 15.66
C THR A 184 7.14 3.19 14.51
N GLU A 185 7.23 4.26 13.72
CA GLU A 185 6.27 4.59 12.65
C GLU A 185 6.08 3.43 11.66
N ALA A 186 7.16 2.72 11.35
CA ALA A 186 7.12 1.56 10.47
C ALA A 186 6.25 0.43 11.03
N VAL A 187 6.45 0.10 12.32
CA VAL A 187 5.71 -0.97 13.01
C VAL A 187 4.24 -0.57 13.16
N VAL A 188 3.96 0.67 13.57
CA VAL A 188 2.59 1.17 13.74
C VAL A 188 1.85 1.18 12.40
N THR A 189 2.51 1.56 11.30
CA THR A 189 1.92 1.49 9.95
C THR A 189 1.65 0.04 9.52
N GLY A 190 2.54 -0.90 9.84
CA GLY A 190 2.31 -2.32 9.60
C GLY A 190 1.12 -2.87 10.40
N LEU A 191 0.99 -2.48 11.68
CA LEU A 191 -0.15 -2.84 12.53
C LEU A 191 -1.46 -2.23 12.03
N LEU A 192 -1.43 -1.03 11.45
CA LEU A 192 -2.60 -0.44 10.80
C LEU A 192 -3.07 -1.30 9.62
N VAL A 193 -2.17 -1.72 8.74
CA VAL A 193 -2.53 -2.59 7.59
C VAL A 193 -3.05 -3.95 8.08
N LEU A 194 -2.44 -4.53 9.11
CA LEU A 194 -2.94 -5.73 9.78
C LEU A 194 -4.37 -5.52 10.29
N ALA A 195 -4.64 -4.41 10.99
CA ALA A 195 -5.96 -4.10 11.54
C ALA A 195 -7.02 -3.94 10.44
N ILE A 196 -6.70 -3.25 9.33
CA ILE A 196 -7.61 -3.12 8.19
C ILE A 196 -7.93 -4.49 7.60
N GLY A 197 -6.94 -5.35 7.39
CA GLY A 197 -7.15 -6.70 6.88
C GLY A 197 -8.05 -7.54 7.79
N MET A 198 -7.85 -7.46 9.11
CA MET A 198 -8.65 -8.17 10.11
C MET A 198 -10.10 -7.69 10.21
N THR A 199 -10.37 -6.42 9.89
CA THR A 199 -11.68 -5.79 10.12
C THR A 199 -12.49 -5.57 8.84
N MET A 200 -11.83 -5.45 7.68
CA MET A 200 -12.47 -5.05 6.42
C MET A 200 -12.15 -6.00 5.24
N GLY A 201 -11.45 -7.12 5.49
CA GLY A 201 -10.92 -7.92 4.37
C GLY A 201 -11.83 -8.99 3.81
N ILE A 202 -12.92 -9.38 4.49
CA ILE A 202 -13.76 -10.52 4.09
C ILE A 202 -14.46 -10.29 2.75
N ASN A 203 -14.80 -9.05 2.44
CA ASN A 203 -15.62 -8.70 1.27
C ASN A 203 -14.82 -8.69 -0.03
N THR A 204 -13.66 -8.03 -0.01
CA THR A 204 -12.89 -7.71 -1.23
C THR A 204 -11.45 -8.20 -1.21
N GLY A 205 -10.96 -8.61 -0.03
CA GLY A 205 -9.55 -8.90 0.18
C GLY A 205 -8.70 -7.64 0.45
N TYR A 206 -9.36 -6.52 0.80
CA TYR A 206 -8.73 -5.24 1.15
C TYR A 206 -7.55 -4.88 0.24
N ALA A 207 -7.82 -4.69 -1.05
CA ALA A 207 -6.78 -4.27 -1.99
C ALA A 207 -6.12 -2.97 -1.53
N ILE A 208 -6.92 -1.94 -1.24
CA ILE A 208 -6.56 -0.61 -0.71
C ILE A 208 -5.34 0.05 -1.37
N ASN A 209 -4.89 -0.50 -2.49
CA ASN A 209 -3.61 -0.17 -3.10
C ASN A 209 -3.55 -0.61 -4.57
N PRO A 210 -3.55 0.32 -5.54
CA PRO A 210 -3.41 -0.03 -6.96
C PRO A 210 -2.11 -0.79 -7.27
N SER A 211 -1.03 -0.46 -6.56
CA SER A 211 0.29 -1.07 -6.77
C SER A 211 0.37 -2.49 -6.18
N ARG A 212 -0.51 -2.83 -5.24
CA ARG A 212 -0.66 -4.18 -4.70
C ARG A 212 -1.50 -5.07 -5.62
N ASP A 213 -2.45 -4.50 -6.39
CA ASP A 213 -3.43 -5.32 -7.12
C ASP A 213 -3.14 -5.44 -8.62
N LEU A 214 -2.93 -4.31 -9.32
CA LEU A 214 -2.83 -4.32 -10.78
C LEU A 214 -1.58 -5.03 -11.32
N PRO A 215 -0.35 -4.81 -10.82
CA PRO A 215 0.83 -5.46 -11.38
C PRO A 215 0.84 -6.99 -11.20
N PRO A 216 0.47 -7.58 -10.04
CA PRO A 216 0.32 -9.02 -9.90
C PRO A 216 -0.80 -9.59 -10.77
N ARG A 217 -1.88 -8.82 -11.01
CA ARG A 217 -2.95 -9.21 -11.94
C ARG A 217 -2.47 -9.29 -13.37
N ILE A 218 -1.66 -8.31 -13.81
CA ILE A 218 -0.99 -8.36 -15.13
C ILE A 218 -0.06 -9.57 -15.21
N PHE A 219 0.70 -9.83 -14.15
CA PHE A 219 1.57 -10.99 -14.09
C PHE A 219 0.77 -12.30 -14.25
N THR A 220 -0.32 -12.49 -13.51
CA THR A 220 -1.13 -13.72 -13.60
C THR A 220 -1.76 -13.88 -14.99
N ALA A 221 -2.17 -12.79 -15.65
CA ALA A 221 -2.65 -12.85 -17.02
C ALA A 221 -1.61 -13.45 -17.98
N ILE A 222 -0.34 -13.10 -17.81
CA ILE A 222 0.78 -13.57 -18.63
C ILE A 222 1.21 -15.00 -18.23
N ALA A 223 1.16 -15.31 -16.93
CA ALA A 223 1.69 -16.54 -16.37
C ALA A 223 0.78 -17.78 -16.56
N GLY A 224 -0.42 -17.63 -17.17
CA GLY A 224 -1.25 -18.76 -17.54
C GLY A 224 -2.73 -18.69 -17.11
N TRP A 225 -3.13 -17.73 -16.25
CA TRP A 225 -4.56 -17.51 -15.94
C TRP A 225 -5.30 -16.80 -17.05
N GLY A 226 -4.61 -16.16 -17.98
CA GLY A 226 -5.20 -15.50 -19.14
C GLY A 226 -5.97 -14.23 -18.82
N ILE A 227 -6.73 -13.74 -19.83
CA ILE A 227 -7.46 -12.47 -19.76
C ILE A 227 -8.61 -12.48 -18.74
N GLU A 228 -9.04 -13.65 -18.30
CA GLU A 228 -10.14 -13.83 -17.36
C GLU A 228 -9.87 -13.15 -16.01
N VAL A 229 -8.60 -12.93 -15.63
CA VAL A 229 -8.23 -12.17 -14.43
C VAL A 229 -8.76 -10.73 -14.44
N PHE A 230 -9.05 -10.16 -15.62
CA PHE A 230 -9.64 -8.83 -15.76
C PHE A 230 -11.17 -8.86 -15.85
N ARG A 231 -11.77 -10.02 -16.20
CA ARG A 231 -13.22 -10.17 -16.36
C ARG A 231 -13.90 -10.66 -15.09
N ALA A 232 -13.20 -11.44 -14.28
CA ALA A 232 -13.74 -12.00 -13.05
C ALA A 232 -14.25 -10.92 -12.10
N GLY A 233 -15.33 -11.23 -11.35
CA GLY A 233 -15.97 -10.31 -10.42
C GLY A 233 -16.60 -9.10 -11.12
N ASP A 234 -17.28 -9.29 -12.25
CA ASP A 234 -17.92 -8.22 -13.06
C ASP A 234 -16.93 -7.13 -13.48
N ASN A 235 -15.76 -7.54 -13.98
CA ASN A 235 -14.65 -6.65 -14.33
C ASN A 235 -14.06 -5.91 -13.12
N TRP A 236 -13.92 -6.57 -12.00
CA TRP A 236 -13.42 -6.04 -10.72
C TRP A 236 -12.11 -5.24 -10.81
N TRP A 237 -11.23 -5.54 -11.75
CA TRP A 237 -9.84 -5.07 -11.85
C TRP A 237 -9.63 -3.55 -11.69
N TRP A 238 -10.62 -2.73 -12.07
CA TRP A 238 -10.53 -1.27 -12.01
C TRP A 238 -10.88 -0.72 -10.61
N VAL A 239 -11.68 -1.46 -9.83
CA VAL A 239 -12.11 -1.04 -8.49
C VAL A 239 -10.91 -0.82 -7.56
N PRO A 240 -9.92 -1.74 -7.46
CA PRO A 240 -8.71 -1.54 -6.66
C PRO A 240 -7.81 -0.38 -7.11
N ILE A 241 -8.13 0.28 -8.22
CA ILE A 241 -7.43 1.47 -8.71
C ILE A 241 -8.19 2.73 -8.32
N VAL A 242 -9.48 2.78 -8.64
CA VAL A 242 -10.28 4.00 -8.51
C VAL A 242 -10.76 4.21 -7.07
N ALA A 243 -11.33 3.17 -6.45
CA ALA A 243 -11.89 3.29 -5.11
C ALA A 243 -10.82 3.65 -4.06
N PRO A 244 -9.63 3.00 -4.02
CA PRO A 244 -8.56 3.40 -3.11
C PRO A 244 -8.05 4.83 -3.37
N THR A 245 -7.97 5.26 -4.63
CA THR A 245 -7.51 6.62 -4.96
C THR A 245 -8.48 7.68 -4.41
N LEU A 246 -9.78 7.48 -4.60
CA LEU A 246 -10.80 8.38 -4.07
C LEU A 246 -10.91 8.28 -2.55
N GLY A 247 -10.82 7.06 -2.00
CA GLY A 247 -10.85 6.82 -0.56
C GLY A 247 -9.69 7.51 0.16
N SER A 248 -8.46 7.42 -0.38
CA SER A 248 -7.30 8.08 0.21
C SER A 248 -7.45 9.61 0.23
N LEU A 249 -8.02 10.21 -0.82
CA LEU A 249 -8.33 11.64 -0.83
C LEU A 249 -9.37 12.01 0.23
N ALA A 250 -10.44 11.21 0.35
CA ALA A 250 -11.49 11.44 1.34
C ALA A 250 -10.93 11.32 2.78
N GLY A 251 -10.14 10.29 3.07
CA GLY A 251 -9.50 10.12 4.37
C GLY A 251 -8.55 11.27 4.72
N ALA A 252 -7.78 11.74 3.73
CA ALA A 252 -6.94 12.92 3.91
C ALA A 252 -7.75 14.18 4.19
N LEU A 253 -8.85 14.39 3.48
CA LEU A 253 -9.75 15.53 3.71
C LEU A 253 -10.34 15.49 5.12
N VAL A 254 -10.84 14.34 5.56
CA VAL A 254 -11.39 14.16 6.91
C VAL A 254 -10.34 14.50 7.98
N TYR A 255 -9.11 13.97 7.85
CA TYR A 255 -8.04 14.28 8.78
C TYR A 255 -7.70 15.77 8.81
N LYS A 256 -7.60 16.40 7.65
CA LYS A 256 -7.34 17.84 7.52
C LYS A 256 -8.41 18.68 8.20
N LEU A 257 -9.69 18.40 7.91
CA LEU A 257 -10.82 19.19 8.41
C LEU A 257 -11.03 19.02 9.92
N LEU A 258 -10.85 17.81 10.46
CA LEU A 258 -11.20 17.52 11.85
C LEU A 258 -10.01 17.65 12.82
N ILE A 259 -8.77 17.53 12.33
CA ILE A 259 -7.58 17.50 13.19
C ILE A 259 -6.57 18.59 12.79
N ASP A 260 -6.01 18.50 11.57
CA ASP A 260 -4.82 19.28 11.22
C ASP A 260 -5.10 20.81 11.20
N PHE A 261 -6.28 21.23 10.75
CA PHE A 261 -6.66 22.67 10.74
C PHE A 261 -6.92 23.23 12.14
N HIS A 262 -7.19 22.35 13.12
CA HIS A 262 -7.45 22.76 14.50
C HIS A 262 -6.22 22.60 15.40
N ASN A 263 -5.18 21.99 14.89
CA ASN A 263 -3.94 21.73 15.63
C ASN A 263 -2.98 22.93 15.46
N GLN A 264 -3.29 24.04 16.15
CA GLN A 264 -2.46 25.25 16.16
C GLN A 264 -1.20 24.99 16.99
N THR A 265 -0.04 25.24 16.42
CA THR A 265 1.21 25.28 17.19
C THR A 265 1.29 26.58 17.98
N GLU A 266 1.71 26.53 19.25
CA GLU A 266 1.93 27.70 20.11
C GLU A 266 2.85 28.78 19.50
N LEU A 267 3.57 28.46 18.44
CA LEU A 267 4.43 29.37 17.67
C LEU A 267 3.65 30.44 16.87
N GLU A 268 2.42 30.12 16.39
CA GLU A 268 1.58 31.10 15.68
C GLU A 268 0.89 32.06 16.67
N GLY A 269 0.58 31.60 17.88
CA GLY A 269 0.03 32.45 18.95
C GLY A 269 1.05 33.37 19.63
N GLY A 270 2.36 33.04 19.53
CA GLY A 270 3.44 33.89 20.05
C GLY A 270 3.67 35.16 19.21
N ASP A 271 3.59 35.01 17.87
CA ASP A 271 3.78 36.14 16.95
C ASP A 271 2.59 37.11 16.93
N GLU A 272 1.35 36.66 17.20
CA GLU A 272 0.21 37.54 17.36
C GLU A 272 0.25 38.33 18.67
N LYS A 273 0.62 37.69 19.79
CA LYS A 273 0.79 38.39 21.07
C LYS A 273 1.88 39.42 21.00
N VAL A 274 3.01 39.14 20.37
CA VAL A 274 4.11 40.12 20.21
C VAL A 274 3.69 41.30 19.34
N LYS A 275 2.82 41.09 18.33
CA LYS A 275 2.29 42.19 17.50
C LYS A 275 1.26 43.04 18.23
N ASP A 276 0.41 42.42 19.06
CA ASP A 276 -0.56 43.16 19.88
C ASP A 276 0.12 43.95 20.99
N ASP A 277 1.15 43.40 21.66
CA ASP A 277 1.92 44.12 22.69
C ASP A 277 2.72 45.30 22.11
N LEU A 278 3.23 45.17 20.86
CA LEU A 278 3.91 46.26 20.17
C LEU A 278 2.96 47.37 19.69
N GLN A 279 1.68 47.09 19.47
CA GLN A 279 0.68 48.09 19.11
C GLN A 279 0.10 48.83 20.30
N THR A 280 0.14 48.26 21.52
CA THR A 280 -0.32 48.89 22.74
C THR A 280 0.72 49.75 23.41
N GLU A 281 2.01 49.62 23.08
CA GLU A 281 3.08 50.52 23.60
C GLU A 281 3.21 51.84 22.82
N HIS A 282 2.46 52.04 21.73
CA HIS A 282 2.51 53.25 20.91
C HIS A 282 1.20 54.10 20.96
N VAL A 283 0.39 53.94 22.00
CA VAL A 283 -0.74 54.80 22.37
C VAL A 283 -0.46 55.40 23.73
#